data_df4aeb765280691f905ff8715bfe26ff
#
_entry.id   df4aeb765280691f905ff8715bfe26ff
#
_cell.length_a   1.000
_cell.length_b   1.000
_cell.length_c   1.000
_cell.angle_alpha   90.00
_cell.angle_beta   90.00
_cell.angle_gamma   90.00
#
_symmetry.space_group_name_H-M   'P 1'
#
loop_
_entity.id
_entity.type
_entity.pdbx_description
1 polymer ?
#
loop_
_entity_poly.entity_id
_entity_poly.type
_entity_poly.pdbx_seq_one_letter_code
_entity_poly.pdbx_strand_id
1 'polypeptide(L)'
;MIRNKLSSKHIDPYALNCFIDGELHVGEEERIRQHVKYCRLCALYVVSGKGLKAAVARAGLRVAPRATGTAKANPARKSNLVYIDSQPALSTAVNQLQPTLRQALLLCDVEELSYRDIALILDIPVSTVKSRISDARDTLCQLLIRQHGKSQ
;
A
#
# COMPACT_ATOMS: atom_id res chain seq x y z
N MET A 1 -7.73 -30.60 17.79
CA MET A 1 -6.32 -30.57 17.36
C MET A 1 -6.22 -29.72 16.10
N ILE A 2 -5.97 -28.44 16.27
CA ILE A 2 -5.72 -27.53 15.15
C ILE A 2 -4.28 -27.78 14.74
N ARG A 3 -4.10 -28.54 13.66
CA ARG A 3 -2.79 -28.72 13.04
C ARG A 3 -2.30 -27.35 12.55
N ASN A 4 -1.39 -26.78 13.30
CA ASN A 4 -0.61 -25.62 12.96
C ASN A 4 0.18 -25.92 11.67
N LYS A 5 -0.38 -25.55 10.52
CA LYS A 5 0.31 -25.63 9.23
C LYS A 5 1.30 -24.45 9.14
N LEU A 6 2.23 -24.42 10.09
CA LEU A 6 3.42 -23.57 10.07
C LEU A 6 4.48 -24.21 9.16
N SER A 7 4.15 -24.41 7.88
CA SER A 7 5.08 -24.94 6.90
C SER A 7 5.17 -24.09 5.64
N SER A 8 4.82 -22.81 5.71
CA SER A 8 5.34 -21.88 4.73
C SER A 8 6.45 -21.08 5.39
N LYS A 9 7.65 -21.16 4.86
CA LYS A 9 8.84 -20.44 5.33
C LYS A 9 8.60 -18.91 5.43
N HIS A 10 7.57 -18.40 4.80
CA HIS A 10 7.24 -16.98 4.73
C HIS A 10 5.75 -16.75 4.92
N ILE A 11 5.42 -15.54 5.40
CA ILE A 11 4.04 -15.08 5.54
C ILE A 11 3.56 -14.61 4.16
N ASP A 12 2.27 -14.85 3.90
CA ASP A 12 1.60 -14.41 2.68
C ASP A 12 1.74 -12.88 2.50
N PRO A 13 2.11 -12.39 1.30
CA PRO A 13 2.19 -10.97 0.98
C PRO A 13 0.93 -10.17 1.32
N TYR A 14 -0.26 -10.75 1.15
CA TYR A 14 -1.50 -10.09 1.54
C TYR A 14 -1.58 -9.80 3.04
N ALA A 15 -1.19 -10.77 3.86
CA ALA A 15 -1.15 -10.61 5.32
C ALA A 15 -0.08 -9.59 5.74
N LEU A 16 1.08 -9.57 5.05
CA LEU A 16 2.12 -8.57 5.29
C LEU A 16 1.65 -7.15 4.91
N ASN A 17 0.91 -6.98 3.82
CA ASN A 17 0.33 -5.68 3.46
C ASN A 17 -0.71 -5.22 4.48
N CYS A 18 -1.59 -6.11 4.95
CA CYS A 18 -2.52 -5.80 6.05
C CYS A 18 -1.78 -5.38 7.33
N PHE A 19 -0.64 -6.01 7.62
CA PHE A 19 0.24 -5.63 8.74
C PHE A 19 0.86 -4.24 8.56
N ILE A 20 1.30 -3.90 7.34
CA ILE A 20 1.85 -2.58 7.01
C ILE A 20 0.80 -1.49 7.21
N ASP A 21 -0.45 -1.77 6.85
CA ASP A 21 -1.56 -0.81 6.88
C ASP A 21 -2.30 -0.77 8.23
N GLY A 22 -1.99 -1.70 9.15
CA GLY A 22 -2.66 -1.78 10.45
C GLY A 22 -4.07 -2.36 10.38
N GLU A 23 -4.37 -3.15 9.36
CA GLU A 23 -5.70 -3.71 9.06
C GLU A 23 -5.88 -5.15 9.57
N LEU A 24 -5.04 -5.60 10.51
CA LEU A 24 -5.09 -6.93 11.10
C LEU A 24 -5.82 -6.95 12.44
N HIS A 25 -6.38 -8.11 12.78
CA HIS A 25 -6.82 -8.37 14.14
C HIS A 25 -5.62 -8.54 15.08
N VAL A 26 -5.77 -8.13 16.34
CA VAL A 26 -4.70 -8.11 17.36
C VAL A 26 -3.90 -9.41 17.45
N GLY A 27 -4.57 -10.57 17.38
CA GLY A 27 -3.91 -11.87 17.45
C GLY A 27 -3.07 -12.22 16.22
N GLU A 28 -3.50 -11.79 15.02
CA GLU A 28 -2.75 -12.01 13.78
C GLU A 28 -1.57 -11.05 13.68
N GLU A 29 -1.78 -9.82 14.10
CA GLU A 29 -0.73 -8.80 14.12
C GLU A 29 0.46 -9.25 14.97
N GLU A 30 0.23 -9.77 16.18
CA GLU A 30 1.31 -10.24 17.04
C GLU A 30 2.05 -11.45 16.47
N ARG A 31 1.35 -12.37 15.82
CA ARG A 31 1.98 -13.51 15.13
C ARG A 31 2.92 -13.04 14.01
N ILE A 32 2.48 -12.08 13.21
CA ILE A 32 3.29 -11.52 12.12
C ILE A 32 4.46 -10.73 12.70
N ARG A 33 4.23 -9.93 13.75
CA ARG A 33 5.28 -9.18 14.44
C ARG A 33 6.39 -10.10 14.96
N GLN A 34 6.03 -11.23 15.55
CA GLN A 34 7.00 -12.23 16.01
C GLN A 34 7.76 -12.85 14.84
N HIS A 35 7.06 -13.27 13.77
CA HIS A 35 7.70 -13.86 12.61
C HIS A 35 8.71 -12.90 11.94
N VAL A 36 8.35 -11.64 11.78
CA VAL A 36 9.21 -10.60 11.15
C VAL A 36 10.52 -10.39 11.93
N LYS A 37 10.54 -10.63 13.25
CA LYS A 37 11.78 -10.56 14.05
C LYS A 37 12.82 -11.61 13.63
N TYR A 38 12.37 -12.77 13.15
CA TYR A 38 13.26 -13.91 12.85
C TYR A 38 13.38 -14.19 11.34
N CYS A 39 12.48 -13.71 10.53
CA CYS A 39 12.50 -13.92 9.09
C CYS A 39 12.97 -12.66 8.34
N ARG A 40 14.22 -12.69 7.88
CA ARG A 40 14.82 -11.53 7.17
C ARG A 40 14.03 -11.12 5.92
N LEU A 41 13.49 -12.07 5.15
CA LEU A 41 12.77 -11.77 3.91
C LEU A 41 11.44 -11.07 4.20
N CYS A 42 10.67 -11.56 5.19
CA CYS A 42 9.44 -10.89 5.61
C CYS A 42 9.73 -9.52 6.26
N ALA A 43 10.83 -9.39 7.01
CA ALA A 43 11.26 -8.11 7.54
C ALA A 43 11.58 -7.10 6.44
N LEU A 44 12.33 -7.50 5.42
CA LEU A 44 12.64 -6.65 4.26
C LEU A 44 11.39 -6.26 3.50
N TYR A 45 10.43 -7.18 3.30
CA TYR A 45 9.15 -6.88 2.67
C TYR A 45 8.39 -5.79 3.43
N VAL A 46 8.29 -5.91 4.76
CA VAL A 46 7.60 -4.91 5.61
C VAL A 46 8.31 -3.56 5.56
N VAL A 47 9.64 -3.53 5.64
CA VAL A 47 10.41 -2.28 5.58
C VAL A 47 10.24 -1.60 4.21
N SER A 48 10.37 -2.35 3.12
CA SER A 48 10.20 -1.85 1.76
C SER A 48 8.76 -1.36 1.53
N GLY A 49 7.75 -2.10 1.99
CA GLY A 49 6.34 -1.72 1.86
C GLY A 49 6.01 -0.44 2.63
N LYS A 50 6.52 -0.28 3.86
CA LYS A 50 6.37 0.96 4.63
C LYS A 50 7.06 2.15 3.94
N GLY A 51 8.25 1.93 3.39
CA GLY A 51 8.98 2.92 2.62
C GLY A 51 8.22 3.35 1.37
N LEU A 52 7.67 2.39 0.62
CA LEU A 52 6.88 2.65 -0.58
C LEU A 52 5.60 3.41 -0.23
N LYS A 53 4.86 3.00 0.80
CA LYS A 53 3.67 3.71 1.29
C LYS A 53 3.99 5.18 1.63
N ALA A 54 5.06 5.39 2.37
CA ALA A 54 5.51 6.74 2.72
C ALA A 54 5.93 7.57 1.49
N ALA A 55 6.56 6.95 0.49
CA ALA A 55 6.96 7.61 -0.75
C ALA A 55 5.73 8.01 -1.58
N VAL A 56 4.74 7.13 -1.73
CA VAL A 56 3.48 7.41 -2.44
C VAL A 56 2.72 8.54 -1.74
N ALA A 57 2.63 8.52 -0.42
CA ALA A 57 1.96 9.58 0.35
C ALA A 57 2.63 10.95 0.16
N ARG A 58 3.97 10.98 0.04
CA ARG A 58 4.73 12.23 -0.17
C ARG A 58 4.78 12.71 -1.61
N ALA A 59 4.47 11.87 -2.59
CA ALA A 59 4.59 12.20 -4.01
C ALA A 59 3.58 13.26 -4.51
N GLY A 60 2.71 13.77 -3.64
CA GLY A 60 1.70 14.79 -3.99
C GLY A 60 0.64 14.28 -4.96
N LEU A 61 0.52 12.97 -5.12
CA LEU A 61 -0.48 12.35 -5.97
C LEU A 61 -1.88 12.54 -5.37
N ARG A 62 -2.88 12.71 -6.22
CA ARG A 62 -4.27 12.87 -5.80
C ARG A 62 -5.15 11.83 -6.45
N VAL A 63 -6.15 11.38 -5.69
CA VAL A 63 -7.25 10.60 -6.26
C VAL A 63 -8.07 11.55 -7.14
N ALA A 64 -8.28 11.18 -8.42
CA ALA A 64 -9.15 11.96 -9.28
C ALA A 64 -10.57 11.99 -8.66
N PRO A 65 -11.20 13.17 -8.52
CA PRO A 65 -12.53 13.26 -7.95
C PRO A 65 -13.50 12.44 -8.81
N ARG A 66 -14.10 11.43 -8.22
CA ARG A 66 -15.25 10.78 -8.82
C ARG A 66 -16.38 11.80 -8.80
N ALA A 67 -16.98 12.10 -9.93
CA ALA A 67 -18.08 13.07 -10.07
C ALA A 67 -19.38 12.53 -9.42
N THR A 68 -19.35 12.23 -8.13
CA THR A 68 -20.56 11.98 -7.31
C THR A 68 -20.24 12.24 -5.84
N GLY A 69 -20.72 13.38 -5.33
CA GLY A 69 -21.14 13.58 -3.94
C GLY A 69 -20.06 13.80 -2.90
N THR A 70 -19.86 15.06 -2.54
CA THR A 70 -19.51 15.59 -1.20
C THR A 70 -18.59 14.76 -0.31
N ALA A 71 -17.32 14.68 -0.65
CA ALA A 71 -16.28 14.48 0.34
C ALA A 71 -15.72 15.87 0.69
N LYS A 72 -16.00 16.36 1.91
CA LYS A 72 -15.41 17.59 2.43
C LYS A 72 -13.89 17.37 2.51
N ALA A 73 -13.18 17.97 1.58
CA ALA A 73 -11.73 18.08 1.65
C ALA A 73 -11.38 18.84 2.94
N ASN A 74 -10.62 18.20 3.82
CA ASN A 74 -10.12 18.84 5.02
C ASN A 74 -8.93 19.74 4.64
N PRO A 75 -9.06 21.10 4.69
CA PRO A 75 -8.03 22.01 4.22
C PRO A 75 -6.86 22.19 5.20
N ALA A 76 -6.80 21.41 6.29
CA ALA A 76 -5.85 21.64 7.40
C ALA A 76 -4.53 20.86 7.29
N ARG A 77 -4.27 20.08 6.25
CA ARG A 77 -2.93 19.52 6.01
C ARG A 77 -2.08 20.42 5.14
N LYS A 78 -1.61 21.52 5.71
CA LYS A 78 -0.36 22.16 5.26
C LYS A 78 0.78 21.22 5.66
N SER A 79 1.03 20.20 4.86
CA SER A 79 2.28 19.47 4.92
C SER A 79 3.39 20.45 4.54
N ASN A 80 4.34 20.65 5.44
CA ASN A 80 5.59 21.33 5.14
C ASN A 80 6.23 20.68 3.92
N LEU A 81 6.00 21.29 2.77
CA LEU A 81 6.67 21.03 1.52
C LEU A 81 8.12 21.48 1.67
N VAL A 82 8.95 20.67 2.28
CA VAL A 82 10.39 20.76 2.16
C VAL A 82 10.86 19.52 1.43
N TYR A 83 11.13 19.71 0.14
CA TYR A 83 12.06 18.94 -0.64
C TYR A 83 11.69 17.48 -0.95
N ILE A 84 10.85 17.26 -1.96
CA ILE A 84 10.97 16.07 -2.82
C ILE A 84 10.76 16.49 -4.28
N ASP A 85 11.75 17.12 -4.82
CA ASP A 85 11.93 17.34 -6.25
C ASP A 85 12.64 16.12 -6.87
N SER A 86 12.22 14.92 -6.54
CA SER A 86 12.97 13.75 -6.99
C SER A 86 12.18 12.46 -7.06
N GLN A 87 10.91 12.49 -7.48
CA GLN A 87 10.26 11.22 -7.82
C GLN A 87 9.41 11.30 -9.10
N PRO A 88 9.94 11.83 -10.23
CA PRO A 88 9.25 11.70 -11.50
C PRO A 88 9.06 10.23 -11.87
N ALA A 89 9.98 9.35 -11.46
CA ALA A 89 9.91 7.91 -11.61
C ALA A 89 8.71 7.30 -10.88
N LEU A 90 8.49 7.68 -9.63
CA LEU A 90 7.36 7.16 -8.84
C LEU A 90 6.02 7.65 -9.39
N SER A 91 5.89 8.94 -9.69
CA SER A 91 4.67 9.50 -10.28
C SER A 91 4.35 8.84 -11.63
N THR A 92 5.36 8.64 -12.47
CA THR A 92 5.22 7.93 -13.74
C THR A 92 4.79 6.49 -13.53
N ALA A 93 5.41 5.78 -12.59
CA ALA A 93 5.06 4.39 -12.28
C ALA A 93 3.62 4.26 -11.74
N VAL A 94 3.19 5.15 -10.85
CA VAL A 94 1.81 5.18 -10.33
C VAL A 94 0.81 5.46 -11.46
N ASN A 95 1.14 6.35 -12.40
CA ASN A 95 0.29 6.64 -13.56
C ASN A 95 0.20 5.47 -14.56
N GLN A 96 1.18 4.57 -14.57
CA GLN A 96 1.17 3.34 -15.38
C GLN A 96 0.35 2.21 -14.74
N LEU A 97 0.00 2.31 -13.46
CA LEU A 97 -0.90 1.32 -12.83
C LEU A 97 -2.27 1.33 -13.49
N GLN A 98 -2.90 0.16 -13.53
CA GLN A 98 -4.31 0.06 -13.90
C GLN A 98 -5.16 1.01 -13.04
N PRO A 99 -6.17 1.69 -13.60
CA PRO A 99 -6.96 2.68 -12.88
C PRO A 99 -7.56 2.17 -11.57
N THR A 100 -8.03 0.92 -11.55
CA THR A 100 -8.62 0.27 -10.36
C THR A 100 -7.59 0.03 -9.25
N LEU A 101 -6.37 -0.37 -9.60
CA LEU A 101 -5.26 -0.57 -8.66
C LEU A 101 -4.75 0.76 -8.12
N ARG A 102 -4.55 1.72 -9.02
CA ARG A 102 -4.11 3.07 -8.65
C ARG A 102 -5.08 3.75 -7.70
N GLN A 103 -6.39 3.65 -7.96
CA GLN A 103 -7.41 4.26 -7.11
C GLN A 103 -7.39 3.66 -5.70
N ALA A 104 -7.35 2.34 -5.56
CA ALA A 104 -7.27 1.69 -4.26
C ALA A 104 -6.00 2.06 -3.50
N LEU A 105 -4.85 2.10 -4.19
CA LEU A 105 -3.57 2.48 -3.61
C LEU A 105 -3.58 3.92 -3.09
N LEU A 106 -4.07 4.88 -3.88
CA LEU A 106 -4.09 6.29 -3.50
C LEU A 106 -5.06 6.54 -2.34
N LEU A 107 -6.21 5.89 -2.30
CA LEU A 107 -7.15 5.99 -1.18
C LEU A 107 -6.52 5.45 0.12
N CYS A 108 -5.70 4.40 0.04
CA CYS A 108 -5.02 3.82 1.18
C CYS A 108 -3.80 4.64 1.62
N ASP A 109 -2.91 5.01 0.69
CA ASP A 109 -1.59 5.53 1.02
C ASP A 109 -1.56 7.07 1.10
N VAL A 110 -2.44 7.76 0.39
CA VAL A 110 -2.51 9.23 0.37
C VAL A 110 -3.62 9.75 1.30
N GLU A 111 -4.82 9.19 1.16
CA GLU A 111 -5.99 9.60 1.97
C GLU A 111 -6.03 8.88 3.32
N GLU A 112 -5.15 7.89 3.55
CA GLU A 112 -5.03 7.12 4.80
C GLU A 112 -6.37 6.49 5.25
N LEU A 113 -7.18 6.03 4.29
CA LEU A 113 -8.47 5.41 4.56
C LEU A 113 -8.32 3.94 4.96
N SER A 114 -9.21 3.47 5.84
CA SER A 114 -9.27 2.04 6.16
C SER A 114 -9.76 1.22 4.96
N TYR A 115 -9.43 -0.07 4.93
CA TYR A 115 -9.91 -0.95 3.86
C TYR A 115 -11.43 -1.05 3.81
N ARG A 116 -12.13 -0.87 4.94
CA ARG A 116 -13.58 -0.83 5.01
C ARG A 116 -14.14 0.42 4.35
N ASP A 117 -13.54 1.58 4.61
CA ASP A 117 -13.95 2.84 4.00
C ASP A 117 -13.71 2.83 2.49
N ILE A 118 -12.56 2.29 2.05
CA ILE A 118 -12.25 2.11 0.63
C ILE A 118 -13.26 1.18 -0.04
N ALA A 119 -13.63 0.07 0.62
CA ALA A 119 -14.63 -0.87 0.12
C ALA A 119 -16.00 -0.19 -0.08
N LEU A 120 -16.42 0.66 0.85
CA LEU A 120 -17.65 1.43 0.74
C LEU A 120 -17.58 2.47 -0.38
N ILE A 121 -16.47 3.21 -0.49
CA ILE A 121 -16.29 4.24 -1.53
C ILE A 121 -16.27 3.64 -2.93
N LEU A 122 -15.62 2.49 -3.09
CA LEU A 122 -15.46 1.83 -4.38
C LEU A 122 -16.60 0.85 -4.71
N ASP A 123 -17.49 0.60 -3.76
CA ASP A 123 -18.57 -0.40 -3.85
C ASP A 123 -18.03 -1.79 -4.23
N ILE A 124 -17.05 -2.27 -3.48
CA ILE A 124 -16.39 -3.56 -3.67
C ILE A 124 -16.16 -4.26 -2.33
N PRO A 125 -16.03 -5.60 -2.30
CA PRO A 125 -15.69 -6.32 -1.08
C PRO A 125 -14.32 -5.90 -0.51
N VAL A 126 -14.18 -5.92 0.82
CA VAL A 126 -12.89 -5.66 1.50
C VAL A 126 -11.77 -6.60 1.03
N SER A 127 -12.09 -7.85 0.72
CA SER A 127 -11.13 -8.81 0.13
C SER A 127 -10.57 -8.32 -1.21
N THR A 128 -11.41 -7.70 -2.03
CA THR A 128 -11.00 -7.09 -3.30
C THR A 128 -10.11 -5.85 -3.08
N VAL A 129 -10.40 -5.05 -2.04
CA VAL A 129 -9.51 -3.93 -1.66
C VAL A 129 -8.12 -4.45 -1.31
N LYS A 130 -8.05 -5.47 -0.46
CA LYS A 130 -6.78 -6.11 -0.06
C LYS A 130 -5.97 -6.58 -1.26
N SER A 131 -6.59 -7.31 -2.18
CA SER A 131 -5.89 -7.79 -3.37
C SER A 131 -5.43 -6.63 -4.27
N ARG A 132 -6.29 -5.63 -4.52
CA ARG A 132 -5.92 -4.48 -5.35
C ARG A 132 -4.73 -3.70 -4.78
N ILE A 133 -4.67 -3.49 -3.47
CA ILE A 133 -3.55 -2.78 -2.83
C ILE A 133 -2.26 -3.62 -2.94
N SER A 134 -2.34 -4.93 -2.69
CA SER A 134 -1.19 -5.83 -2.84
C SER A 134 -0.67 -5.83 -4.27
N ASP A 135 -1.55 -6.06 -5.25
CA ASP A 135 -1.19 -6.09 -6.68
C ASP A 135 -0.64 -4.74 -7.16
N ALA A 136 -1.20 -3.63 -6.64
CA ALA A 136 -0.71 -2.29 -6.96
C ALA A 136 0.73 -2.07 -6.47
N ARG A 137 1.04 -2.47 -5.23
CA ARG A 137 2.39 -2.34 -4.66
C ARG A 137 3.40 -3.24 -5.36
N ASP A 138 3.02 -4.48 -5.67
CA ASP A 138 3.88 -5.41 -6.40
C ASP A 138 4.17 -4.91 -7.82
N THR A 139 3.15 -4.45 -8.54
CA THR A 139 3.32 -3.85 -9.87
C THR A 139 4.19 -2.59 -9.82
N LEU A 140 3.97 -1.75 -8.82
CA LEU A 140 4.73 -0.52 -8.64
C LEU A 140 6.22 -0.81 -8.37
N CYS A 141 6.52 -1.78 -7.52
CA CYS A 141 7.89 -2.24 -7.30
C CYS A 141 8.56 -2.72 -8.59
N GLN A 142 7.85 -3.52 -9.40
CA GLN A 142 8.38 -4.00 -10.68
C GLN A 142 8.63 -2.85 -11.68
N LEU A 143 7.74 -1.87 -11.75
CA LEU A 143 7.90 -0.71 -12.61
C LEU A 143 9.11 0.13 -12.20
N LEU A 144 9.31 0.36 -10.90
CA LEU A 144 10.45 1.12 -10.37
C LEU A 144 11.78 0.39 -10.64
N ILE A 145 11.84 -0.93 -10.45
CA ILE A 145 13.03 -1.73 -10.76
C ILE A 145 13.39 -1.63 -12.26
N ARG A 146 12.39 -1.72 -13.14
CA ARG A 146 12.61 -1.60 -14.60
C ARG A 146 13.10 -0.21 -15.01
N GLN A 147 12.65 0.84 -14.33
CA GLN A 147 13.10 2.20 -14.61
C GLN A 147 14.56 2.41 -14.19
N HIS A 148 14.96 1.87 -13.04
CA HIS A 148 16.36 1.93 -12.58
C HIS A 148 17.31 1.11 -13.46
N GLY A 149 16.87 -0.01 -14.02
CA GLY A 149 17.68 -0.84 -14.91
C GLY A 149 17.95 -0.26 -16.30
N LYS A 150 17.24 0.80 -16.70
CA LYS A 150 17.43 1.49 -17.98
C LYS A 150 18.35 2.70 -17.90
N SER A 151 18.85 3.02 -16.72
CA SER A 151 19.71 4.21 -16.48
C SER A 151 21.21 3.87 -16.42
N GLN A 152 21.62 2.70 -16.94
CA GLN A 152 23.03 2.33 -17.12
C GLN A 152 23.36 2.15 -18.59
#